data_efccacf1f8be2d1561e4985d3d07a9c3
#
_entry.id   efccacf1f8be2d1561e4985d3d07a9c3
#
_cell.length_a   1.000
_cell.length_b   1.000
_cell.length_c   1.000
_cell.angle_alpha   90.00
_cell.angle_beta   90.00
_cell.angle_gamma   90.00
#
_symmetry.space_group_name_H-M   'P 1'
#
loop_
_entity.id
_entity.type
_entity.pdbx_description
1 polymer ?
#
loop_
_entity_poly.entity_id
_entity_poly.type
_entity_poly.pdbx_seq_one_letter_code
_entity_poly.pdbx_strand_id
1 'polypeptide(L)'
;VYETVSYTLVMVRGVEREQAVLAATVELLAERGYQALTMDAVAARAGASKATIYRRWPNKAQLVRATLDAADAARNASVPDTGQLRSDLLAVMDVVAAEVADPLTQVTAELATLMRHDEQLAEALREHLAKEELSPFHDALGRAIARGDISQDTDLELIHDVAEAMILRQMHLNLPVDAAFSARLVDDVLLVLLAGAAI
;
A
#
# COMPACT_ATOMS: atom_id res chain seq x y z
N VAL A 1 21.09 -8.47 34.61
CA VAL A 1 19.93 -7.57 34.70
C VAL A 1 20.22 -6.21 34.05
N TYR A 2 21.41 -5.62 34.20
CA TYR A 2 21.77 -4.31 33.60
C TYR A 2 21.99 -4.35 32.08
N GLU A 3 22.49 -5.46 31.51
CA GLU A 3 22.68 -5.59 30.04
C GLU A 3 21.36 -5.64 29.27
N THR A 4 20.35 -6.33 29.79
CA THR A 4 19.05 -6.49 29.12
C THR A 4 18.31 -5.15 29.02
N VAL A 5 18.38 -4.30 30.05
CA VAL A 5 17.76 -2.98 30.07
C VAL A 5 18.43 -2.02 29.07
N SER A 6 19.75 -2.10 28.93
CA SER A 6 20.50 -1.27 27.97
C SER A 6 20.17 -1.63 26.52
N TYR A 7 20.05 -2.92 26.19
CA TYR A 7 19.66 -3.40 24.85
C TYR A 7 18.24 -2.96 24.49
N THR A 8 17.30 -3.09 25.40
CA THR A 8 15.90 -2.70 25.18
C THR A 8 15.78 -1.18 24.93
N LEU A 9 16.48 -0.35 25.69
CA LEU A 9 16.49 1.11 25.52
C LEU A 9 17.11 1.56 24.20
N VAL A 10 18.16 0.88 23.75
CA VAL A 10 18.82 1.18 22.46
C VAL A 10 17.92 0.76 21.29
N MET A 11 17.24 -0.38 21.39
CA MET A 11 16.28 -0.84 20.37
C MET A 11 15.07 0.09 20.28
N VAL A 12 14.47 0.50 21.40
CA VAL A 12 13.31 1.42 21.41
C VAL A 12 13.68 2.76 20.76
N ARG A 13 14.82 3.35 21.12
CA ARG A 13 15.31 4.60 20.50
C ARG A 13 15.62 4.43 19.00
N GLY A 14 16.00 3.24 18.57
CA GLY A 14 16.22 2.91 17.15
C GLY A 14 14.92 2.92 16.35
N VAL A 15 13.88 2.30 16.88
CA VAL A 15 12.54 2.23 16.27
C VAL A 15 11.88 3.62 16.23
N GLU A 16 11.91 4.37 17.34
CA GLU A 16 11.37 5.74 17.39
C GLU A 16 12.04 6.66 16.34
N ARG A 17 13.36 6.53 16.18
CA ARG A 17 14.12 7.31 15.20
C ARG A 17 13.80 6.91 13.77
N GLU A 18 13.60 5.63 13.52
CA GLU A 18 13.14 5.13 12.22
C GLU A 18 11.78 5.70 11.87
N GLN A 19 10.81 5.58 12.77
CA GLN A 19 9.47 6.12 12.59
C GLN A 19 9.49 7.63 12.32
N ALA A 20 10.35 8.38 13.03
CA ALA A 20 10.51 9.81 12.78
C ALA A 20 11.05 10.11 11.37
N VAL A 21 11.96 9.29 10.84
CA VAL A 21 12.49 9.45 9.47
C VAL A 21 11.41 9.12 8.45
N LEU A 22 10.66 8.03 8.63
CA LEU A 22 9.58 7.65 7.71
C LEU A 22 8.45 8.69 7.71
N ALA A 23 8.04 9.18 8.89
CA ALA A 23 7.05 10.25 8.99
C ALA A 23 7.50 11.55 8.29
N ALA A 24 8.76 11.98 8.51
CA ALA A 24 9.33 13.14 7.81
C ALA A 24 9.38 12.95 6.29
N THR A 25 9.55 11.70 5.83
CA THR A 25 9.54 11.38 4.40
C THR A 25 8.14 11.51 3.82
N VAL A 26 7.10 11.02 4.50
CA VAL A 26 5.69 11.21 4.11
C VAL A 26 5.35 12.69 3.95
N GLU A 27 5.67 13.49 4.99
CA GLU A 27 5.40 14.93 4.97
C GLU A 27 6.06 15.64 3.80
N LEU A 28 7.35 15.34 3.55
CA LEU A 28 8.10 15.97 2.47
C LEU A 28 7.64 15.49 1.07
N LEU A 29 7.24 14.24 0.94
CA LEU A 29 6.63 13.74 -0.30
C LEU A 29 5.32 14.46 -0.60
N ALA A 30 4.44 14.61 0.39
CA ALA A 30 3.18 15.33 0.24
C ALA A 30 3.38 16.83 -0.04
N GLU A 31 4.39 17.48 0.58
CA GLU A 31 4.67 18.90 0.41
C GLU A 31 5.33 19.23 -0.95
N ARG A 32 6.22 18.37 -1.45
CA ARG A 32 7.20 18.73 -2.50
C ARG A 32 7.29 17.73 -3.64
N GLY A 33 6.68 16.56 -3.49
CA GLY A 33 6.81 15.45 -4.42
C GLY A 33 8.20 14.77 -4.37
N TYR A 34 8.31 13.66 -5.06
CA TYR A 34 9.54 12.83 -5.07
C TYR A 34 10.76 13.54 -5.66
N GLN A 35 10.59 14.33 -6.73
CA GLN A 35 11.72 14.95 -7.41
C GLN A 35 12.47 15.95 -6.52
N ALA A 36 11.74 16.71 -5.70
CA ALA A 36 12.30 17.67 -4.77
C ALA A 36 12.71 17.07 -3.42
N LEU A 37 12.38 15.80 -3.16
CA LEU A 37 12.80 15.08 -1.98
C LEU A 37 14.32 14.85 -1.98
N THR A 38 14.99 15.21 -0.88
CA THR A 38 16.41 14.96 -0.65
C THR A 38 16.64 14.32 0.69
N MET A 39 17.65 13.42 0.78
CA MET A 39 18.05 12.80 2.04
C MET A 39 18.42 13.83 3.12
N ASP A 40 18.94 14.98 2.70
CA ASP A 40 19.31 16.09 3.57
C ASP A 40 18.08 16.77 4.19
N ALA A 41 17.04 16.99 3.38
CA ALA A 41 15.79 17.55 3.86
C ALA A 41 15.09 16.62 4.88
N VAL A 42 15.11 15.31 4.59
CA VAL A 42 14.59 14.30 5.51
C VAL A 42 15.38 14.29 6.83
N ALA A 43 16.72 14.30 6.75
CA ALA A 43 17.56 14.33 7.94
C ALA A 43 17.26 15.54 8.83
N ALA A 44 17.15 16.72 8.22
CA ALA A 44 16.82 17.96 8.92
C ALA A 44 15.41 17.90 9.58
N ARG A 45 14.41 17.41 8.85
CA ARG A 45 13.03 17.31 9.31
C ARG A 45 12.88 16.29 10.45
N ALA A 46 13.54 15.14 10.35
CA ALA A 46 13.50 14.07 11.34
C ALA A 46 14.42 14.28 12.55
N GLY A 47 15.23 15.35 12.55
CA GLY A 47 16.25 15.54 13.60
C GLY A 47 17.28 14.41 13.64
N ALA A 48 17.55 13.74 12.52
CA ALA A 48 18.47 12.63 12.39
C ALA A 48 19.77 13.05 11.70
N SER A 49 20.89 12.35 12.00
CA SER A 49 22.13 12.58 11.25
C SER A 49 22.05 11.92 9.87
N LYS A 50 22.65 12.55 8.85
CA LYS A 50 22.77 11.98 7.50
C LYS A 50 23.36 10.57 7.55
N ALA A 51 24.42 10.36 8.32
CA ALA A 51 25.07 9.05 8.47
C ALA A 51 24.10 7.97 8.98
N THR A 52 23.17 8.34 9.87
CA THR A 52 22.16 7.43 10.39
C THR A 52 21.18 7.00 9.28
N ILE A 53 20.76 7.93 8.44
CA ILE A 53 19.82 7.66 7.34
C ILE A 53 20.50 6.82 6.26
N TYR A 54 21.68 7.26 5.76
CA TYR A 54 22.39 6.56 4.68
C TYR A 54 22.84 5.15 5.05
N ARG A 55 23.11 4.87 6.34
CA ARG A 55 23.43 3.52 6.79
C ARG A 55 22.27 2.55 6.60
N ARG A 56 21.02 3.02 6.67
CA ARG A 56 19.81 2.20 6.59
C ARG A 56 19.18 2.23 5.19
N TRP A 57 19.17 3.40 4.57
CA TRP A 57 18.62 3.63 3.24
C TRP A 57 19.69 4.27 2.36
N PRO A 58 20.29 3.52 1.44
CA PRO A 58 21.41 4.00 0.61
C PRO A 58 21.07 5.18 -0.29
N ASN A 59 19.79 5.29 -0.69
CA ASN A 59 19.29 6.34 -1.55
C ASN A 59 17.84 6.69 -1.22
N LYS A 60 17.32 7.76 -1.87
CA LYS A 60 15.96 8.22 -1.62
C LYS A 60 14.89 7.25 -2.09
N ALA A 61 15.13 6.46 -3.13
CA ALA A 61 14.19 5.47 -3.63
C ALA A 61 13.95 4.35 -2.59
N GLN A 62 15.03 3.83 -1.98
CA GLN A 62 14.93 2.83 -0.93
C GLN A 62 14.28 3.39 0.36
N LEU A 63 14.49 4.67 0.65
CA LEU A 63 13.80 5.33 1.76
C LEU A 63 12.29 5.46 1.49
N VAL A 64 11.92 5.88 0.28
CA VAL A 64 10.51 5.97 -0.13
C VAL A 64 9.84 4.60 -0.09
N ARG A 65 10.47 3.56 -0.64
CA ARG A 65 9.96 2.19 -0.53
C ARG A 65 9.67 1.79 0.92
N ALA A 66 10.67 1.99 1.81
CA ALA A 66 10.49 1.65 3.22
C ALA A 66 9.35 2.46 3.88
N THR A 67 9.10 3.67 3.40
CA THR A 67 8.00 4.52 3.87
C THR A 67 6.65 3.95 3.44
N LEU A 68 6.54 3.50 2.18
CA LEU A 68 5.34 2.85 1.66
C LEU A 68 5.10 1.51 2.38
N ASP A 69 6.12 0.65 2.48
CA ASP A 69 6.05 -0.63 3.22
C ASP A 69 5.54 -0.43 4.66
N ALA A 70 6.01 0.61 5.36
CA ALA A 70 5.59 0.91 6.73
C ALA A 70 4.15 1.45 6.80
N ALA A 71 3.72 2.22 5.80
CA ALA A 71 2.35 2.71 5.72
C ALA A 71 1.36 1.55 5.51
N ASP A 72 1.67 0.61 4.61
CA ASP A 72 0.84 -0.56 4.34
C ASP A 72 0.75 -1.47 5.58
N ALA A 73 1.88 -1.71 6.26
CA ALA A 73 1.90 -2.47 7.51
C ALA A 73 1.04 -1.82 8.61
N ALA A 74 0.95 -0.49 8.63
CA ALA A 74 0.11 0.24 9.58
C ALA A 74 -1.38 0.20 9.20
N ARG A 75 -1.69 0.09 7.91
CA ARG A 75 -3.05 0.02 7.36
C ARG A 75 -3.67 -1.36 7.45
N ASN A 76 -2.95 -2.38 7.90
CA ASN A 76 -3.37 -3.78 7.90
C ASN A 76 -4.71 -3.96 8.64
N ALA A 77 -5.77 -3.38 8.06
CA ALA A 77 -7.14 -3.46 8.48
C ALA A 77 -7.66 -4.85 8.08
N SER A 78 -7.94 -5.69 9.05
CA SER A 78 -8.62 -6.95 8.78
C SER A 78 -9.99 -6.64 8.18
N VAL A 79 -10.21 -7.03 6.94
CA VAL A 79 -11.54 -6.96 6.32
C VAL A 79 -12.45 -7.95 7.03
N PRO A 80 -13.63 -7.53 7.46
CA PRO A 80 -14.59 -8.41 8.11
C PRO A 80 -14.90 -9.63 7.24
N ASP A 81 -14.95 -10.82 7.85
CA ASP A 81 -15.52 -12.02 7.24
C ASP A 81 -17.01 -12.02 7.52
N THR A 82 -17.81 -11.61 6.53
CA THR A 82 -19.27 -11.56 6.67
C THR A 82 -19.93 -12.88 6.31
N GLY A 83 -19.17 -13.83 5.78
CA GLY A 83 -19.67 -15.09 5.26
C GLY A 83 -20.35 -14.98 3.89
N GLN A 84 -20.31 -13.83 3.26
CA GLN A 84 -20.90 -13.58 1.93
C GLN A 84 -19.92 -12.81 1.03
N LEU A 85 -19.57 -13.40 -0.11
CA LEU A 85 -18.60 -12.85 -1.06
C LEU A 85 -18.87 -11.38 -1.40
N ARG A 86 -20.11 -11.04 -1.75
CA ARG A 86 -20.49 -9.66 -2.11
C ARG A 86 -20.21 -8.67 -0.97
N SER A 87 -20.59 -9.03 0.24
CA SER A 87 -20.41 -8.18 1.43
C SER A 87 -18.95 -8.04 1.80
N ASP A 88 -18.17 -9.13 1.65
CA ASP A 88 -16.72 -9.12 1.88
C ASP A 88 -16.02 -8.21 0.88
N LEU A 89 -16.38 -8.28 -0.43
CA LEU A 89 -15.82 -7.41 -1.47
C LEU A 89 -16.20 -5.93 -1.25
N LEU A 90 -17.42 -5.63 -0.82
CA LEU A 90 -17.80 -4.25 -0.49
C LEU A 90 -17.02 -3.71 0.71
N ALA A 91 -16.77 -4.56 1.74
CA ALA A 91 -15.95 -4.16 2.87
C ALA A 91 -14.48 -3.91 2.47
N VAL A 92 -13.94 -4.68 1.51
CA VAL A 92 -12.65 -4.39 0.88
C VAL A 92 -12.69 -3.03 0.20
N MET A 93 -13.74 -2.73 -0.57
CA MET A 93 -13.86 -1.45 -1.25
C MET A 93 -13.96 -0.25 -0.29
N ASP A 94 -14.52 -0.42 0.90
CA ASP A 94 -14.53 0.63 1.92
C ASP A 94 -13.10 0.92 2.43
N VAL A 95 -12.27 -0.11 2.61
CA VAL A 95 -10.86 0.04 2.94
C VAL A 95 -10.11 0.77 1.81
N VAL A 96 -10.28 0.32 0.57
CA VAL A 96 -9.67 0.94 -0.62
C VAL A 96 -10.10 2.39 -0.78
N ALA A 97 -11.37 2.72 -0.55
CA ALA A 97 -11.85 4.11 -0.63
C ALA A 97 -11.16 5.02 0.41
N ALA A 98 -10.94 4.52 1.61
CA ALA A 98 -10.19 5.23 2.65
C ALA A 98 -8.71 5.40 2.26
N GLU A 99 -8.09 4.38 1.67
CA GLU A 99 -6.71 4.43 1.19
C GLU A 99 -6.53 5.41 0.03
N VAL A 100 -7.43 5.40 -0.95
CA VAL A 100 -7.39 6.34 -2.10
C VAL A 100 -7.54 7.80 -1.63
N ALA A 101 -8.25 8.04 -0.53
CA ALA A 101 -8.37 9.36 0.07
C ALA A 101 -7.10 9.80 0.83
N ASP A 102 -6.18 8.88 1.13
CA ASP A 102 -4.92 9.19 1.82
C ASP A 102 -3.96 9.96 0.89
N PRO A 103 -3.40 11.10 1.34
CA PRO A 103 -2.42 11.85 0.56
C PRO A 103 -1.20 11.03 0.12
N LEU A 104 -0.78 10.04 0.89
CA LEU A 104 0.36 9.19 0.55
C LEU A 104 0.04 8.28 -0.66
N THR A 105 -1.19 7.78 -0.76
CA THR A 105 -1.62 6.97 -1.91
C THR A 105 -1.63 7.79 -3.21
N GLN A 106 -2.01 9.08 -3.13
CA GLN A 106 -1.90 9.98 -4.28
C GLN A 106 -0.45 10.18 -4.73
N VAL A 107 0.47 10.32 -3.77
CA VAL A 107 1.91 10.39 -4.05
C VAL A 107 2.40 9.09 -4.71
N THR A 108 1.94 7.92 -4.27
CA THR A 108 2.32 6.63 -4.87
C THR A 108 1.92 6.55 -6.35
N ALA A 109 0.70 7.01 -6.69
CA ALA A 109 0.26 7.08 -8.09
C ALA A 109 1.13 8.01 -8.95
N GLU A 110 1.62 9.14 -8.39
CA GLU A 110 2.59 10.00 -9.07
C GLU A 110 3.94 9.32 -9.26
N LEU A 111 4.41 8.57 -8.24
CA LEU A 111 5.67 7.82 -8.31
C LEU A 111 5.67 6.81 -9.45
N ALA A 112 4.55 6.13 -9.69
CA ALA A 112 4.41 5.17 -10.80
C ALA A 112 4.68 5.82 -12.16
N THR A 113 4.32 7.09 -12.34
CA THR A 113 4.61 7.85 -13.56
C THR A 113 6.10 8.13 -13.71
N LEU A 114 6.82 8.35 -12.61
CA LEU A 114 8.25 8.68 -12.59
C LEU A 114 9.15 7.45 -12.79
N MET A 115 8.65 6.24 -12.59
CA MET A 115 9.39 4.97 -12.81
C MET A 115 10.05 4.90 -14.20
N ARG A 116 9.45 5.52 -15.21
CA ARG A 116 9.98 5.52 -16.58
C ARG A 116 11.30 6.28 -16.74
N HIS A 117 11.64 7.14 -15.77
CA HIS A 117 12.76 8.07 -15.85
C HIS A 117 13.76 7.92 -14.68
N ASP A 118 13.47 7.05 -13.73
CA ASP A 118 14.31 6.78 -12.55
C ASP A 118 14.31 5.27 -12.27
N GLU A 119 15.38 4.58 -12.72
CA GLU A 119 15.50 3.13 -12.57
C GLU A 119 15.62 2.69 -11.10
N GLN A 120 16.23 3.51 -10.23
CA GLN A 120 16.31 3.20 -8.81
C GLN A 120 14.92 3.26 -8.14
N LEU A 121 14.10 4.23 -8.56
CA LEU A 121 12.71 4.32 -8.13
C LEU A 121 11.89 3.16 -8.68
N ALA A 122 12.07 2.82 -9.96
CA ALA A 122 11.39 1.72 -10.60
C ALA A 122 11.65 0.39 -9.89
N GLU A 123 12.91 0.09 -9.55
CA GLU A 123 13.27 -1.11 -8.83
C GLU A 123 12.67 -1.13 -7.42
N ALA A 124 12.80 0.00 -6.68
CA ALA A 124 12.24 0.12 -5.34
C ALA A 124 10.72 -0.07 -5.30
N LEU A 125 9.99 0.46 -6.29
CA LEU A 125 8.53 0.29 -6.38
C LEU A 125 8.14 -1.11 -6.83
N ARG A 126 8.87 -1.76 -7.76
CA ARG A 126 8.63 -3.18 -8.08
C ARG A 126 8.82 -4.08 -6.86
N GLU A 127 9.85 -3.83 -6.04
CA GLU A 127 10.06 -4.56 -4.79
C GLU A 127 8.96 -4.32 -3.76
N HIS A 128 8.35 -3.13 -3.76
CA HIS A 128 7.22 -2.80 -2.91
C HIS A 128 5.95 -3.53 -3.37
N LEU A 129 5.59 -3.41 -4.66
CA LEU A 129 4.42 -4.04 -5.26
C LEU A 129 4.47 -5.56 -5.20
N ALA A 130 5.66 -6.17 -5.34
CA ALA A 130 5.82 -7.62 -5.21
C ALA A 130 5.48 -8.18 -3.80
N LYS A 131 5.30 -7.32 -2.80
CA LYS A 131 4.87 -7.70 -1.45
C LYS A 131 3.36 -7.65 -1.24
N GLU A 132 2.61 -7.15 -2.22
CA GLU A 132 1.15 -7.01 -2.14
C GLU A 132 0.37 -8.33 -2.18
N GLU A 133 1.05 -9.49 -2.12
CA GLU A 133 0.41 -10.82 -1.98
C GLU A 133 -0.56 -10.94 -0.79
N LEU A 134 -0.55 -9.96 0.12
CA LEU A 134 -1.43 -9.86 1.29
C LEU A 134 -2.52 -8.78 1.12
N SER A 135 -2.93 -8.48 -0.10
CA SER A 135 -4.04 -7.55 -0.35
C SER A 135 -5.33 -8.01 0.35
N PRO A 136 -6.10 -7.10 0.97
CA PRO A 136 -7.43 -7.40 1.51
C PRO A 136 -8.35 -8.12 0.51
N PHE A 137 -8.14 -7.88 -0.79
CA PHE A 137 -8.82 -8.59 -1.88
C PHE A 137 -8.49 -10.07 -1.89
N HIS A 138 -7.21 -10.45 -1.82
CA HIS A 138 -6.79 -11.84 -1.81
C HIS A 138 -7.33 -12.59 -0.60
N ASP A 139 -7.36 -11.96 0.56
CA ASP A 139 -7.94 -12.53 1.77
C ASP A 139 -9.45 -12.79 1.63
N ALA A 140 -10.20 -11.84 1.09
CA ALA A 140 -11.63 -11.99 0.87
C ALA A 140 -11.94 -13.09 -0.15
N LEU A 141 -11.22 -13.12 -1.27
CA LEU A 141 -11.39 -14.15 -2.30
C LEU A 141 -10.92 -15.53 -1.82
N GLY A 142 -9.83 -15.62 -1.07
CA GLY A 142 -9.35 -16.85 -0.46
C GLY A 142 -10.39 -17.46 0.51
N ARG A 143 -11.05 -16.62 1.32
CA ARG A 143 -12.16 -17.08 2.17
C ARG A 143 -13.34 -17.57 1.33
N ALA A 144 -13.67 -16.90 0.24
CA ALA A 144 -14.73 -17.32 -0.68
C ALA A 144 -14.43 -18.67 -1.34
N ILE A 145 -13.18 -18.93 -1.72
CA ILE A 145 -12.73 -20.26 -2.20
C ILE A 145 -12.91 -21.30 -1.09
N ALA A 146 -12.48 -21.00 0.13
CA ALA A 146 -12.58 -21.93 1.26
C ALA A 146 -14.04 -22.28 1.62
N ARG A 147 -14.99 -21.38 1.38
CA ARG A 147 -16.44 -21.61 1.54
C ARG A 147 -17.07 -22.33 0.34
N GLY A 148 -16.37 -22.39 -0.80
CA GLY A 148 -16.93 -22.92 -2.04
C GLY A 148 -17.82 -21.94 -2.82
N ASP A 149 -17.76 -20.65 -2.50
CA ASP A 149 -18.51 -19.59 -3.19
C ASP A 149 -17.99 -19.35 -4.61
N ILE A 150 -16.67 -19.58 -4.83
CA ILE A 150 -15.96 -19.48 -6.10
C ILE A 150 -15.02 -20.66 -6.30
N SER A 151 -14.67 -20.95 -7.55
CA SER A 151 -13.79 -22.08 -7.91
C SER A 151 -12.37 -21.90 -7.36
N GLN A 152 -11.70 -23.01 -7.05
CA GLN A 152 -10.27 -23.02 -6.73
C GLN A 152 -9.38 -22.66 -7.94
N ASP A 153 -9.90 -22.85 -9.16
CA ASP A 153 -9.21 -22.52 -10.40
C ASP A 153 -9.41 -21.06 -10.84
N THR A 154 -10.07 -20.25 -9.98
CA THR A 154 -10.26 -18.82 -10.26
C THR A 154 -8.92 -18.10 -10.28
N ASP A 155 -8.65 -17.36 -11.35
CA ASP A 155 -7.49 -16.50 -11.48
C ASP A 155 -7.67 -15.24 -10.61
N LEU A 156 -7.20 -15.32 -9.37
CA LEU A 156 -7.32 -14.24 -8.38
C LEU A 156 -6.50 -13.01 -8.77
N GLU A 157 -5.37 -13.21 -9.46
CA GLU A 157 -4.50 -12.14 -9.92
C GLU A 157 -5.23 -11.31 -10.98
N LEU A 158 -5.86 -11.96 -11.96
CA LEU A 158 -6.67 -11.26 -12.98
C LEU A 158 -7.83 -10.46 -12.35
N ILE A 159 -8.51 -11.03 -11.35
CA ILE A 159 -9.60 -10.32 -10.66
C ILE A 159 -9.09 -9.09 -9.93
N HIS A 160 -7.95 -9.21 -9.26
CA HIS A 160 -7.28 -8.09 -8.60
C HIS A 160 -6.87 -7.01 -9.61
N ASP A 161 -6.20 -7.39 -10.70
CA ASP A 161 -5.76 -6.47 -11.76
C ASP A 161 -6.92 -5.67 -12.36
N VAL A 162 -8.07 -6.30 -12.59
CA VAL A 162 -9.26 -5.62 -13.11
C VAL A 162 -9.78 -4.61 -12.09
N ALA A 163 -9.85 -4.97 -10.80
CA ALA A 163 -10.29 -4.06 -9.75
C ALA A 163 -9.35 -2.87 -9.63
N GLU A 164 -8.04 -3.13 -9.57
CA GLU A 164 -6.99 -2.11 -9.48
C GLU A 164 -7.04 -1.14 -10.67
N ALA A 165 -7.12 -1.66 -11.91
CA ALA A 165 -7.18 -0.84 -13.10
C ALA A 165 -8.38 0.13 -13.09
N MET A 166 -9.54 -0.32 -12.59
CA MET A 166 -10.72 0.54 -12.47
C MET A 166 -10.57 1.60 -11.36
N ILE A 167 -9.95 1.24 -10.25
CA ILE A 167 -9.64 2.16 -9.14
C ILE A 167 -8.61 3.20 -9.60
N LEU A 168 -7.52 2.79 -10.22
CA LEU A 168 -6.49 3.68 -10.77
C LEU A 168 -7.09 4.65 -11.80
N ARG A 169 -8.04 4.20 -12.62
CA ARG A 169 -8.77 5.09 -13.54
C ARG A 169 -9.55 6.18 -12.80
N GLN A 170 -10.22 5.85 -11.68
CA GLN A 170 -10.88 6.86 -10.85
C GLN A 170 -9.88 7.89 -10.33
N MET A 171 -8.75 7.40 -9.79
CA MET A 171 -7.68 8.27 -9.27
C MET A 171 -7.13 9.19 -10.37
N HIS A 172 -6.76 8.66 -11.54
CA HIS A 172 -6.22 9.44 -12.65
C HIS A 172 -7.18 10.50 -13.18
N LEU A 173 -8.49 10.27 -13.10
CA LEU A 173 -9.52 11.21 -13.52
C LEU A 173 -9.99 12.12 -12.37
N ASN A 174 -9.39 11.99 -11.18
CA ASN A 174 -9.80 12.69 -9.97
C ASN A 174 -11.29 12.50 -9.64
N LEU A 175 -11.80 11.28 -9.87
CA LEU A 175 -13.18 10.88 -9.57
C LEU A 175 -13.22 10.14 -8.22
N PRO A 176 -14.29 10.23 -7.45
CA PRO A 176 -14.38 9.58 -6.15
C PRO A 176 -14.49 8.05 -6.30
N VAL A 177 -13.85 7.34 -5.37
CA VAL A 177 -14.11 5.93 -5.08
C VAL A 177 -15.18 5.89 -3.99
N ASP A 178 -16.42 6.12 -4.38
CA ASP A 178 -17.57 6.18 -3.49
C ASP A 178 -18.38 4.87 -3.48
N ALA A 179 -19.41 4.80 -2.63
CA ALA A 179 -20.25 3.61 -2.51
C ALA A 179 -20.94 3.21 -3.82
N ALA A 180 -21.27 4.20 -4.69
CA ALA A 180 -21.89 3.92 -5.98
C ALA A 180 -20.91 3.28 -6.96
N PHE A 181 -19.67 3.77 -7.00
CA PHE A 181 -18.58 3.15 -7.77
C PHE A 181 -18.28 1.76 -7.23
N SER A 182 -18.13 1.61 -5.91
CA SER A 182 -17.82 0.33 -5.25
C SER A 182 -18.91 -0.71 -5.56
N ALA A 183 -20.17 -0.37 -5.41
CA ALA A 183 -21.28 -1.27 -5.74
C ALA A 183 -21.24 -1.70 -7.22
N ARG A 184 -21.04 -0.75 -8.15
CA ARG A 184 -20.96 -1.06 -9.58
C ARG A 184 -19.75 -1.94 -9.91
N LEU A 185 -18.58 -1.67 -9.34
CA LEU A 185 -17.40 -2.51 -9.54
C LEU A 185 -17.64 -3.94 -9.04
N VAL A 186 -18.18 -4.08 -7.85
CA VAL A 186 -18.45 -5.40 -7.26
C VAL A 186 -19.55 -6.12 -8.04
N ASP A 187 -20.71 -5.50 -8.24
CA ASP A 187 -21.89 -6.17 -8.78
C ASP A 187 -21.81 -6.41 -10.30
N ASP A 188 -21.36 -5.41 -11.06
CA ASP A 188 -21.41 -5.45 -12.52
C ASP A 188 -20.11 -6.02 -13.14
N VAL A 189 -19.02 -6.08 -12.37
CA VAL A 189 -17.74 -6.55 -12.90
C VAL A 189 -17.21 -7.74 -12.13
N LEU A 190 -16.88 -7.61 -10.85
CA LEU A 190 -16.16 -8.67 -10.14
C LEU A 190 -17.02 -9.91 -9.94
N LEU A 191 -18.26 -9.79 -9.50
CA LEU A 191 -19.16 -10.94 -9.33
C LEU A 191 -19.48 -11.62 -10.67
N VAL A 192 -19.56 -10.85 -11.76
CA VAL A 192 -19.78 -11.40 -13.11
C VAL A 192 -18.57 -12.21 -13.57
N LEU A 193 -17.36 -11.71 -13.38
CA LEU A 193 -16.13 -12.43 -13.72
C LEU A 193 -15.98 -13.68 -12.88
N LEU A 194 -16.24 -13.61 -11.58
CA LEU A 194 -16.17 -14.74 -10.65
C LEU A 194 -17.22 -15.81 -10.97
N ALA A 195 -18.43 -15.43 -11.39
CA ALA A 195 -19.46 -16.38 -11.83
C ALA A 195 -19.11 -17.05 -13.19
N GLY A 196 -18.45 -16.34 -14.09
CA GLY A 196 -18.04 -16.87 -15.39
C GLY A 196 -16.86 -17.84 -15.32
N ALA A 197 -16.07 -17.81 -14.27
CA ALA A 197 -14.97 -18.75 -14.02
C ALA A 197 -15.45 -20.12 -13.51
N ALA A 198 -16.75 -20.31 -13.26
CA ALA A 198 -17.36 -21.56 -12.77
C ALA A 198 -17.87 -22.47 -13.90
N ILE A 199 -17.54 -22.20 -15.17
CA ILE A 199 -17.87 -23.03 -16.35
C ILE A 199 -16.60 -23.72 -16.85
#